data_733a28a306940f1476ee6bbc22248c02
#
_entry.id   733a28a306940f1476ee6bbc22248c02
#
_cell.length_a   1.000
_cell.length_b   1.000
_cell.length_c   1.000
_cell.angle_alpha   90.00
_cell.angle_beta   90.00
_cell.angle_gamma   90.00
#
_symmetry.space_group_name_H-M   'P 1'
#
loop_
_entity.id
_entity.type
_entity.pdbx_description
1 polymer ?
#
loop_
_entity_poly.entity_id
_entity_poly.type
_entity_poly.pdbx_seq_one_letter_code
_entity_poly.pdbx_strand_id
1 'polypeptide(L)'
;AREAGEIAPGSEGLMILPYIYGERSPIQDPLATGMIFGLKGSHTRKHINRAALEAVGYSTLQHLMLFREMGLPPHTLITAGGGTKNDVWMQIICDMTGMPLHIPETFQCSSYGDAMLAALGAGCLKDFHQLKEKLPEGRIIGPDRENHEFYQRNYPIYRDLYLNNRELMHRMHMDKE
;
A
#
# COMPACT_ATOMS: atom_id res chain seq x y z
N ALA A 1 14.02 7.75 0.74
CA ALA A 1 13.50 6.65 1.54
C ALA A 1 14.06 6.66 2.97
N ARG A 2 15.38 6.69 3.16
CA ARG A 2 15.99 6.68 4.52
C ARG A 2 15.48 7.82 5.40
N GLU A 3 15.38 9.03 4.85
CA GLU A 3 14.90 10.23 5.56
C GLU A 3 13.46 10.08 6.11
N ALA A 4 12.62 9.29 5.46
CA ALA A 4 11.26 9.03 5.95
C ALA A 4 11.25 8.16 7.22
N GLY A 5 12.27 7.34 7.43
CA GLY A 5 12.41 6.52 8.63
C GLY A 5 12.76 7.32 9.90
N GLU A 6 13.20 8.57 9.74
CA GLU A 6 13.51 9.46 10.86
C GLU A 6 12.25 10.14 11.42
N ILE A 7 11.12 10.07 10.71
CA ILE A 7 9.85 10.66 11.11
C ILE A 7 8.99 9.57 11.75
N ALA A 8 8.39 9.90 12.88
CA ALA A 8 7.47 9.00 13.58
C ALA A 8 6.23 8.64 12.74
N PRO A 9 5.57 7.52 13.03
CA PRO A 9 4.31 7.15 12.41
C PRO A 9 3.28 8.27 12.45
N GLY A 10 2.57 8.48 11.33
CA GLY A 10 1.57 9.52 11.16
C GLY A 10 2.12 10.89 10.79
N SER A 11 3.43 11.01 10.51
CA SER A 11 4.05 12.21 9.93
C SER A 11 3.68 13.51 10.66
N GLU A 12 3.58 13.46 12.01
CA GLU A 12 3.14 14.57 12.89
C GLU A 12 1.75 15.16 12.51
N GLY A 13 0.86 14.31 11.98
CA GLY A 13 -0.49 14.68 11.57
C GLY A 13 -0.61 15.11 10.11
N LEU A 14 0.45 14.94 9.32
CA LEU A 14 0.39 15.13 7.87
C LEU A 14 -0.14 13.85 7.20
N MET A 15 -1.21 13.98 6.43
CA MET A 15 -1.83 12.85 5.73
C MET A 15 -1.98 13.16 4.24
N ILE A 16 -1.81 12.16 3.38
CA ILE A 16 -1.91 12.30 1.93
C ILE A 16 -2.94 11.30 1.39
N LEU A 17 -3.87 11.78 0.55
CA LEU A 17 -4.64 10.94 -0.35
C LEU A 17 -3.90 10.83 -1.68
N PRO A 18 -3.51 9.62 -2.14
CA PRO A 18 -2.64 9.46 -3.29
C PRO A 18 -3.39 9.43 -4.64
N TYR A 19 -4.60 9.98 -4.74
CA TYR A 19 -5.52 9.85 -5.88
C TYR A 19 -5.18 10.80 -7.03
N ILE A 20 -3.90 10.85 -7.44
CA ILE A 20 -3.38 11.82 -8.42
C ILE A 20 -4.00 11.64 -9.82
N TYR A 21 -4.39 10.40 -10.15
CA TYR A 21 -5.01 10.04 -11.44
C TYR A 21 -6.40 9.43 -11.26
N GLY A 22 -7.14 9.92 -10.28
CA GLY A 22 -8.33 9.24 -9.80
C GLY A 22 -7.96 8.02 -8.92
N GLU A 23 -8.97 7.29 -8.48
CA GLU A 23 -8.77 6.04 -7.74
C GLU A 23 -9.62 4.92 -8.37
N ARG A 24 -8.95 3.83 -8.71
CA ARG A 24 -9.57 2.69 -9.37
C ARG A 24 -10.17 1.70 -8.38
N SER A 25 -9.44 1.40 -7.33
CA SER A 25 -9.81 0.40 -6.36
C SER A 25 -9.30 0.78 -4.96
N PRO A 26 -10.14 0.68 -3.93
CA PRO A 26 -11.48 0.11 -3.91
C PRO A 26 -12.61 1.11 -4.17
N ILE A 27 -12.31 2.41 -4.40
CA ILE A 27 -13.32 3.50 -4.45
C ILE A 27 -13.98 3.61 -5.82
N GLN A 28 -13.25 3.32 -6.89
CA GLN A 28 -13.69 3.43 -8.29
C GLN A 28 -14.22 4.83 -8.64
N ASP A 29 -13.42 5.84 -8.38
CA ASP A 29 -13.73 7.25 -8.64
C ASP A 29 -12.66 7.91 -9.53
N PRO A 30 -12.89 8.05 -10.85
CA PRO A 30 -11.94 8.67 -11.76
C PRO A 30 -11.78 10.18 -11.55
N LEU A 31 -12.69 10.82 -10.81
CA LEU A 31 -12.65 12.26 -10.51
C LEU A 31 -12.04 12.54 -9.12
N ALA A 32 -11.65 11.51 -8.37
CA ALA A 32 -10.90 11.69 -7.15
C ALA A 32 -9.57 12.39 -7.43
N THR A 33 -9.14 13.26 -6.55
CA THR A 33 -7.87 14.00 -6.67
C THR A 33 -6.96 13.79 -5.46
N GLY A 34 -5.66 13.94 -5.67
CA GLY A 34 -4.69 13.92 -4.58
C GLY A 34 -4.94 15.05 -3.58
N MET A 35 -4.72 14.78 -2.29
CA MET A 35 -4.86 15.76 -1.23
C MET A 35 -3.70 15.67 -0.25
N ILE A 36 -3.24 16.82 0.23
CA ILE A 36 -2.32 16.93 1.36
C ILE A 36 -3.08 17.62 2.49
N PHE A 37 -3.27 16.92 3.60
CA PHE A 37 -4.05 17.38 4.74
C PHE A 37 -3.18 17.49 6.00
N GLY A 38 -3.45 18.52 6.83
CA GLY A 38 -2.74 18.70 8.10
C GLY A 38 -1.34 19.31 7.95
N LEU A 39 -1.01 19.95 6.81
CA LEU A 39 0.28 20.61 6.61
C LEU A 39 0.49 21.75 7.60
N LYS A 40 1.66 21.77 8.27
CA LYS A 40 2.09 22.78 9.23
C LYS A 40 3.43 23.37 8.82
N GLY A 41 3.75 24.57 9.34
CA GLY A 41 5.03 25.25 9.08
C GLY A 41 6.26 24.48 9.61
N SER A 42 6.08 23.56 10.56
CA SER A 42 7.14 22.68 11.07
C SER A 42 7.46 21.50 10.14
N HIS A 43 6.56 21.16 9.22
CA HIS A 43 6.76 20.04 8.35
C HIS A 43 7.85 20.30 7.33
N THR A 44 8.70 19.30 7.13
CA THR A 44 9.80 19.31 6.16
C THR A 44 9.53 18.30 5.05
N ARG A 45 10.42 18.27 4.04
CA ARG A 45 10.40 17.25 2.99
C ARG A 45 10.37 15.82 3.54
N LYS A 46 10.99 15.57 4.71
CA LYS A 46 10.99 14.24 5.35
C LYS A 46 9.58 13.81 5.75
N HIS A 47 8.79 14.73 6.30
CA HIS A 47 7.39 14.48 6.67
C HIS A 47 6.52 14.19 5.43
N ILE A 48 6.70 14.97 4.36
CA ILE A 48 6.00 14.72 3.08
C ILE A 48 6.36 13.33 2.52
N ASN A 49 7.64 12.98 2.52
CA ASN A 49 8.10 11.67 2.06
C ASN A 49 7.51 10.54 2.93
N ARG A 50 7.47 10.72 4.25
CA ARG A 50 6.85 9.74 5.17
C ARG A 50 5.35 9.60 4.90
N ALA A 51 4.62 10.71 4.84
CA ALA A 51 3.18 10.73 4.57
C ALA A 51 2.84 10.11 3.21
N ALA A 52 3.67 10.30 2.18
CA ALA A 52 3.49 9.67 0.88
C ALA A 52 3.64 8.13 0.93
N LEU A 53 4.60 7.61 1.71
CA LEU A 53 4.74 6.17 1.93
C LEU A 53 3.56 5.61 2.75
N GLU A 54 3.11 6.35 3.75
CA GLU A 54 1.94 6.00 4.57
C GLU A 54 0.64 6.02 3.76
N ALA A 55 0.49 6.92 2.80
CA ALA A 55 -0.67 6.99 1.92
C ALA A 55 -0.91 5.67 1.16
N VAL A 56 0.16 5.06 0.63
CA VAL A 56 0.06 3.74 -0.02
C VAL A 56 -0.24 2.64 0.99
N GLY A 57 0.30 2.73 2.20
CA GLY A 57 -0.03 1.83 3.30
C GLY A 57 -1.52 1.88 3.66
N TYR A 58 -2.11 3.08 3.78
CA TYR A 58 -3.54 3.27 4.03
C TYR A 58 -4.40 2.73 2.88
N SER A 59 -3.99 2.95 1.63
CA SER A 59 -4.68 2.36 0.48
C SER A 59 -4.65 0.82 0.54
N THR A 60 -3.51 0.23 0.90
CA THR A 60 -3.40 -1.21 1.12
C THR A 60 -4.32 -1.69 2.23
N LEU A 61 -4.35 -1.00 3.36
CA LEU A 61 -5.25 -1.31 4.48
C LEU A 61 -6.72 -1.25 4.05
N GLN A 62 -7.10 -0.26 3.24
CA GLN A 62 -8.46 -0.10 2.71
C GLN A 62 -8.89 -1.32 1.88
N HIS A 63 -8.00 -1.85 1.02
CA HIS A 63 -8.26 -3.09 0.29
C HIS A 63 -8.45 -4.29 1.23
N LEU A 64 -7.62 -4.40 2.27
CA LEU A 64 -7.75 -5.50 3.23
C LEU A 64 -9.05 -5.43 4.03
N MET A 65 -9.49 -4.22 4.39
CA MET A 65 -10.79 -4.04 5.04
C MET A 65 -11.94 -4.48 4.12
N LEU A 66 -11.89 -4.10 2.84
CA LEU A 66 -12.88 -4.55 1.85
C LEU A 66 -12.90 -6.09 1.71
N PHE A 67 -11.74 -6.74 1.62
CA PHE A 67 -11.69 -8.21 1.59
C PHE A 67 -12.30 -8.85 2.83
N ARG A 68 -12.05 -8.29 4.01
CA ARG A 68 -12.66 -8.75 5.26
C ARG A 68 -14.19 -8.61 5.25
N GLU A 69 -14.70 -7.46 4.78
CA GLU A 69 -16.14 -7.21 4.63
C GLU A 69 -16.81 -8.17 3.65
N MET A 70 -16.09 -8.57 2.58
CA MET A 70 -16.54 -9.58 1.63
C MET A 70 -16.49 -11.02 2.16
N GLY A 71 -16.00 -11.24 3.38
CA GLY A 71 -15.83 -12.58 3.96
C GLY A 71 -14.62 -13.34 3.42
N LEU A 72 -13.68 -12.63 2.78
CA LEU A 72 -12.46 -13.18 2.18
C LEU A 72 -11.20 -12.62 2.86
N PRO A 73 -11.02 -12.80 4.19
CA PRO A 73 -9.88 -12.23 4.89
C PRO A 73 -8.58 -12.85 4.37
N PRO A 74 -7.60 -12.03 3.93
CA PRO A 74 -6.30 -12.55 3.54
C PRO A 74 -5.56 -13.10 4.78
N HIS A 75 -4.81 -14.17 4.60
CA HIS A 75 -4.01 -14.79 5.66
C HIS A 75 -2.52 -14.44 5.55
N THR A 76 -2.07 -14.02 4.39
CA THR A 76 -0.66 -13.72 4.12
C THR A 76 -0.57 -12.56 3.14
N LEU A 77 0.39 -11.68 3.37
CA LEU A 77 0.76 -10.62 2.43
C LEU A 77 2.12 -10.94 1.81
N ILE A 78 2.16 -10.97 0.50
CA ILE A 78 3.39 -11.14 -0.27
C ILE A 78 3.60 -9.88 -1.10
N THR A 79 4.77 -9.28 -0.97
CA THR A 79 5.12 -8.08 -1.73
C THR A 79 5.87 -8.42 -3.00
N ALA A 80 5.75 -7.55 -4.00
CA ALA A 80 6.40 -7.71 -5.29
C ALA A 80 6.87 -6.37 -5.85
N GLY A 81 7.90 -6.41 -6.68
CA GLY A 81 8.39 -5.26 -7.41
C GLY A 81 9.46 -4.43 -6.70
N GLY A 82 9.88 -3.33 -7.33
CA GLY A 82 11.03 -2.53 -6.89
C GLY A 82 10.86 -1.83 -5.54
N GLY A 83 9.62 -1.60 -5.12
CA GLY A 83 9.29 -1.01 -3.81
C GLY A 83 9.79 -1.83 -2.63
N THR A 84 9.95 -3.15 -2.79
CA THR A 84 10.43 -4.07 -1.76
C THR A 84 11.85 -3.80 -1.28
N LYS A 85 12.62 -3.02 -2.05
CA LYS A 85 13.97 -2.54 -1.67
C LYS A 85 13.96 -1.45 -0.60
N ASN A 86 12.80 -0.89 -0.29
CA ASN A 86 12.64 0.16 0.70
C ASN A 86 12.12 -0.44 2.02
N ASP A 87 13.04 -0.76 2.92
CA ASP A 87 12.71 -1.39 4.21
C ASP A 87 11.77 -0.55 5.06
N VAL A 88 11.92 0.79 5.04
CA VAL A 88 11.03 1.70 5.77
C VAL A 88 9.60 1.57 5.25
N TRP A 89 9.43 1.50 3.93
CA TRP A 89 8.11 1.37 3.34
C TRP A 89 7.48 0.00 3.61
N MET A 90 8.28 -1.07 3.54
CA MET A 90 7.80 -2.41 3.87
C MET A 90 7.35 -2.49 5.33
N GLN A 91 8.10 -1.90 6.26
CA GLN A 91 7.70 -1.85 7.66
C GLN A 91 6.41 -1.03 7.87
N ILE A 92 6.26 0.13 7.20
CA ILE A 92 5.03 0.93 7.25
C ILE A 92 3.81 0.09 6.82
N ILE A 93 3.90 -0.64 5.70
CA ILE A 93 2.81 -1.48 5.21
C ILE A 93 2.53 -2.62 6.20
N CYS A 94 3.57 -3.25 6.73
CA CYS A 94 3.45 -4.32 7.72
C CYS A 94 2.74 -3.83 8.99
N ASP A 95 3.18 -2.70 9.55
CA ASP A 95 2.60 -2.09 10.74
C ASP A 95 1.14 -1.68 10.50
N MET A 96 0.85 -1.06 9.37
CA MET A 96 -0.49 -0.59 9.03
C MET A 96 -1.50 -1.73 8.88
N THR A 97 -1.09 -2.79 8.23
CA THR A 97 -1.96 -3.95 7.96
C THR A 97 -2.11 -4.87 9.17
N GLY A 98 -1.13 -4.85 10.09
CA GLY A 98 -1.05 -5.75 11.23
C GLY A 98 -0.78 -7.20 10.83
N MET A 99 -0.31 -7.44 9.62
CA MET A 99 -0.07 -8.77 9.07
C MET A 99 1.42 -8.97 8.77
N PRO A 100 1.96 -10.17 9.01
CA PRO A 100 3.30 -10.49 8.56
C PRO A 100 3.43 -10.30 7.05
N LEU A 101 4.53 -9.69 6.63
CA LEU A 101 4.80 -9.36 5.24
C LEU A 101 5.95 -10.21 4.71
N HIS A 102 5.66 -11.03 3.71
CA HIS A 102 6.65 -11.85 3.03
C HIS A 102 7.27 -11.05 1.87
N ILE A 103 8.57 -10.87 1.90
CA ILE A 103 9.35 -10.11 0.93
C ILE A 103 10.27 -11.09 0.19
N PRO A 104 9.92 -11.52 -1.05
CA PRO A 104 10.76 -12.41 -1.83
C PRO A 104 12.13 -11.80 -2.14
N GLU A 105 13.15 -12.62 -2.31
CA GLU A 105 14.50 -12.16 -2.69
C GLU A 105 14.54 -11.58 -4.10
N THR A 106 13.69 -12.08 -5.01
CA THR A 106 13.63 -11.57 -6.37
C THR A 106 12.66 -10.39 -6.51
N PHE A 107 13.08 -9.37 -7.25
CA PHE A 107 12.27 -8.19 -7.55
C PHE A 107 11.54 -8.26 -8.90
N GLN A 108 11.87 -9.27 -9.73
CA GLN A 108 11.33 -9.42 -11.09
C GLN A 108 10.05 -10.25 -11.09
N CYS A 109 9.08 -9.86 -10.28
CA CYS A 109 7.92 -10.70 -10.00
C CYS A 109 7.04 -11.01 -11.23
N SER A 110 6.74 -10.02 -12.07
CA SER A 110 5.91 -10.25 -13.27
C SER A 110 6.62 -11.16 -14.29
N SER A 111 7.82 -10.78 -14.71
CA SER A 111 8.59 -11.58 -15.68
C SER A 111 8.99 -12.96 -15.15
N TYR A 112 9.20 -13.08 -13.83
CA TYR A 112 9.41 -14.39 -13.22
C TYR A 112 8.14 -15.25 -13.28
N GLY A 113 6.97 -14.66 -12.97
CA GLY A 113 5.68 -15.33 -13.09
C GLY A 113 5.38 -15.78 -14.52
N ASP A 114 5.62 -14.89 -15.49
CA ASP A 114 5.46 -15.20 -16.91
C ASP A 114 6.37 -16.36 -17.35
N ALA A 115 7.63 -16.37 -16.92
CA ALA A 115 8.56 -17.46 -17.18
C ALA A 115 8.11 -18.78 -16.57
N MET A 116 7.54 -18.75 -15.35
CA MET A 116 7.00 -19.94 -14.68
C MET A 116 5.78 -20.49 -15.42
N LEU A 117 4.86 -19.61 -15.85
CA LEU A 117 3.70 -20.01 -16.64
C LEU A 117 4.10 -20.58 -18.01
N ALA A 118 5.10 -19.97 -18.67
CA ALA A 118 5.66 -20.48 -19.92
C ALA A 118 6.31 -21.87 -19.72
N ALA A 119 7.05 -22.07 -18.63
CA ALA A 119 7.65 -23.35 -18.29
C ALA A 119 6.60 -24.45 -18.05
N LEU A 120 5.48 -24.09 -17.41
CA LEU A 120 4.33 -24.98 -17.24
C LEU A 120 3.70 -25.33 -18.60
N GLY A 121 3.43 -24.33 -19.45
CA GLY A 121 2.85 -24.50 -20.77
C GLY A 121 3.74 -25.30 -21.72
N ALA A 122 5.06 -25.17 -21.61
CA ALA A 122 6.05 -25.95 -22.38
C ALA A 122 6.30 -27.37 -21.83
N GLY A 123 5.66 -27.75 -20.71
CA GLY A 123 5.86 -29.06 -20.08
C GLY A 123 7.19 -29.20 -19.30
N CYS A 124 7.92 -28.11 -19.09
CA CYS A 124 9.12 -28.11 -18.25
C CYS A 124 8.77 -28.23 -16.74
N LEU A 125 7.58 -27.81 -16.35
CA LEU A 125 6.96 -28.05 -15.06
C LEU A 125 5.68 -28.86 -15.26
N LYS A 126 5.43 -29.82 -14.37
CA LYS A 126 4.29 -30.73 -14.49
C LYS A 126 2.97 -30.11 -14.06
N ASP A 127 3.01 -29.29 -13.03
CA ASP A 127 1.82 -28.71 -12.40
C ASP A 127 2.18 -27.46 -11.57
N PHE A 128 1.15 -26.81 -11.03
CA PHE A 128 1.29 -25.65 -10.14
C PHE A 128 1.95 -26.00 -8.80
N HIS A 129 1.98 -27.26 -8.40
CA HIS A 129 2.64 -27.66 -7.15
C HIS A 129 4.16 -27.52 -7.29
N GLN A 130 4.72 -28.03 -8.41
CA GLN A 130 6.13 -27.83 -8.73
C GLN A 130 6.51 -26.35 -8.90
N LEU A 131 5.58 -25.54 -9.43
CA LEU A 131 5.77 -24.09 -9.52
C LEU A 131 5.90 -23.49 -8.13
N LYS A 132 5.06 -23.90 -7.17
CA LYS A 132 5.13 -23.41 -5.78
C LYS A 132 6.47 -23.73 -5.11
N GLU A 133 7.06 -24.89 -5.38
CA GLU A 133 8.38 -25.29 -4.88
C GLU A 133 9.53 -24.45 -5.45
N LYS A 134 9.30 -23.80 -6.59
CA LYS A 134 10.26 -22.91 -7.27
C LYS A 134 10.11 -21.45 -6.89
N LEU A 135 9.13 -21.11 -6.04
CA LEU A 135 9.01 -19.73 -5.57
C LEU A 135 10.27 -19.32 -4.79
N PRO A 136 10.80 -18.13 -5.06
CA PRO A 136 12.01 -17.68 -4.40
C PRO A 136 11.77 -17.57 -2.89
N GLU A 137 12.77 -17.98 -2.15
CA GLU A 137 12.84 -17.70 -0.73
C GLU A 137 12.84 -16.19 -0.50
N GLY A 138 12.61 -15.77 0.73
CA GLY A 138 12.56 -14.39 1.10
C GLY A 138 12.57 -14.21 2.61
N ARG A 139 12.51 -12.97 3.03
CA ARG A 139 12.39 -12.64 4.45
C ARG A 139 10.96 -12.34 4.83
N ILE A 140 10.62 -12.61 6.08
CA ILE A 140 9.34 -12.23 6.68
C ILE A 140 9.62 -11.16 7.72
N ILE A 141 8.86 -10.06 7.66
CA ILE A 141 8.85 -9.03 8.71
C ILE A 141 7.51 -9.07 9.44
N GLY A 142 7.55 -8.82 10.75
CA GLY A 142 6.36 -8.72 11.58
C GLY A 142 5.97 -7.27 11.84
N PRO A 143 4.67 -7.01 12.13
CA PRO A 143 4.21 -5.68 12.50
C PRO A 143 4.69 -5.29 13.89
N ASP A 144 5.04 -4.02 14.06
CA ASP A 144 5.16 -3.39 15.37
C ASP A 144 3.76 -3.12 15.93
N ARG A 145 3.50 -3.56 17.15
CA ARG A 145 2.17 -3.49 17.75
C ARG A 145 1.74 -2.06 18.03
N GLU A 146 2.62 -1.22 18.54
CA GLU A 146 2.30 0.16 18.90
C GLU A 146 1.98 0.99 17.65
N ASN A 147 2.81 0.82 16.60
CA ASN A 147 2.57 1.45 15.30
C ASN A 147 1.27 0.96 14.67
N HIS A 148 0.98 -0.35 14.77
CA HIS A 148 -0.27 -0.90 14.26
C HIS A 148 -1.48 -0.26 14.93
N GLU A 149 -1.50 -0.21 16.26
CA GLU A 149 -2.59 0.41 17.03
C GLU A 149 -2.73 1.92 16.66
N PHE A 150 -1.62 2.62 16.45
CA PHE A 150 -1.63 4.01 15.98
C PHE A 150 -2.30 4.15 14.62
N TYR A 151 -1.92 3.35 13.62
CA TYR A 151 -2.48 3.42 12.27
C TYR A 151 -3.95 3.02 12.23
N GLN A 152 -4.35 2.02 13.02
CA GLN A 152 -5.77 1.62 13.12
C GLN A 152 -6.64 2.77 13.66
N ARG A 153 -6.17 3.50 14.67
CA ARG A 153 -6.90 4.69 15.18
C ARG A 153 -7.02 5.82 14.17
N ASN A 154 -6.05 5.95 13.25
CA ASN A 154 -6.01 7.04 12.27
C ASN A 154 -6.66 6.67 10.94
N TYR A 155 -6.91 5.39 10.67
CA TYR A 155 -7.53 4.94 9.41
C TYR A 155 -8.91 5.57 9.15
N PRO A 156 -9.82 5.73 10.12
CA PRO A 156 -11.08 6.43 9.91
C PRO A 156 -10.88 7.86 9.38
N ILE A 157 -9.87 8.59 9.87
CA ILE A 157 -9.55 9.93 9.38
C ILE A 157 -9.18 9.89 7.89
N TYR A 158 -8.31 8.96 7.49
CA TYR A 158 -7.90 8.78 6.10
C TYR A 158 -9.11 8.54 5.19
N ARG A 159 -10.00 7.62 5.58
CA ARG A 159 -11.24 7.33 4.86
C ARG A 159 -12.16 8.54 4.76
N ASP A 160 -12.37 9.23 5.87
CA ASP A 160 -13.28 10.35 5.97
C ASP A 160 -12.78 11.58 5.21
N LEU A 161 -11.46 11.74 5.06
CA LEU A 161 -10.88 12.78 4.19
C LEU A 161 -11.40 12.66 2.75
N TYR A 162 -11.44 11.46 2.20
CA TYR A 162 -12.02 11.27 0.87
C TYR A 162 -13.53 11.49 0.89
N LEU A 163 -14.26 10.83 1.79
CA LEU A 163 -15.72 10.87 1.82
C LEU A 163 -16.26 12.30 1.97
N ASN A 164 -15.64 13.10 2.82
CA ASN A 164 -16.08 14.47 3.09
C ASN A 164 -15.65 15.49 2.00
N ASN A 165 -14.67 15.15 1.16
CA ASN A 165 -14.19 16.05 0.12
C ASN A 165 -14.53 15.60 -1.32
N ARG A 166 -15.14 14.42 -1.47
CA ARG A 166 -15.47 13.83 -2.77
C ARG A 166 -16.24 14.80 -3.67
N GLU A 167 -17.31 15.42 -3.17
CA GLU A 167 -18.10 16.35 -3.96
C GLU A 167 -17.31 17.58 -4.40
N LEU A 168 -16.40 18.09 -3.56
CA LEU A 168 -15.52 19.21 -3.92
C LEU A 168 -14.53 18.79 -5.00
N MET A 169 -13.96 17.60 -4.92
CA MET A 169 -13.09 17.03 -5.95
C MET A 169 -13.81 16.93 -7.29
N HIS A 170 -15.04 16.43 -7.31
CA HIS A 170 -15.86 16.31 -8.52
C HIS A 170 -16.19 17.67 -9.13
N ARG A 171 -16.58 18.65 -8.33
CA ARG A 171 -16.89 20.01 -8.80
C ARG A 171 -15.72 20.68 -9.51
N MET A 172 -14.48 20.46 -9.05
CA MET A 172 -13.27 20.99 -9.70
C MET A 172 -13.05 20.46 -11.14
N HIS A 173 -13.70 19.36 -11.50
CA HIS A 173 -13.63 18.79 -12.85
C HIS A 173 -14.77 19.23 -13.76
N MET A 174 -15.91 19.65 -13.19
CA MET A 174 -17.09 20.05 -13.97
C MET A 174 -16.99 21.44 -14.63
N ASP A 175 -16.07 22.28 -14.17
CA ASP A 175 -15.86 23.64 -14.73
C ASP A 175 -14.94 23.65 -15.97
N LYS A 176 -14.73 22.50 -16.62
CA LYS A 176 -13.84 22.37 -17.80
C LYS A 176 -14.55 22.02 -19.11
N GLU A 177 -15.90 22.09 -19.14
CA GLU A 177 -16.69 21.91 -20.37
C GLU A 177 -17.11 23.28 -20.94
#